data_3b39a9ecc7e45fd4c2637ef57d2bdfe4
#
_entry.id   3b39a9ecc7e45fd4c2637ef57d2bdfe4
#
_cell.length_a   1.000
_cell.length_b   1.000
_cell.length_c   1.000
_cell.angle_alpha   90.00
_cell.angle_beta   90.00
_cell.angle_gamma   90.00
#
_symmetry.space_group_name_H-M   'P 1'
#
loop_
_entity.id
_entity.type
_entity.pdbx_description
1 polymer ?
#
loop_
_entity_poly.entity_id
_entity_poly.type
_entity_poly.pdbx_seq_one_letter_code
_entity_poly.pdbx_strand_id
1 'polypeptide(L)'
;MRRVTADQAAGLVRDGDTILIGGSGGGHAVPEALMAAVERRFLATGEPRHITSIHPVGLGDGGNLGAGHFAHEGLLKRIVCGTFVNSPKISDLAVADMIEGYTLPQGALSQLTREIAAGRPGLLTRTGLHTFVDPRHGGGRQSRRASEDLVELVTFRGEELLFYKPFPIDACFLRGTTADEDGNVTMEQEPIFGEMLSMAQAAKRCGGLVVVQVKRMAERRTLPAKAVKIPGILVDLVVVEPGQRQTYETEYSPSYAGELRVPLSDIPALPLDARKVIARRAALELFPGAICNLGSGISTGIANVAAEEGVLDAVCLTNEQGLIGGAPASGNEAGASRNYAAMIDQPYQFDFYDGGGLDLAFLSFAEIDREGNVNVSRFGGRIIGPGGFINISQNARTVVFSGTFAAGRDGERPKLVEAVEQITFSGRYAQERGQRVLYVTERAVFRLSERGVELVEIAPGLDLERDVLGRMGFRPAIAAKLTTMDARLFRPEPMTLARDLAARPARAGSPRLALLDAFSAAAE
;
A
#
# COMPACT_ATOMS: atom_id res chain seq x y z
N MET A 1 21.75 21.04 14.49
CA MET A 1 20.57 21.36 13.66
C MET A 1 20.45 22.87 13.45
N ARG A 2 19.97 23.31 12.26
CA ARG A 2 19.67 24.73 11.99
C ARG A 2 18.19 24.88 11.62
N ARG A 3 17.52 25.89 12.16
CA ARG A 3 16.17 26.27 11.74
C ARG A 3 16.28 27.17 10.50
N VAL A 4 15.52 26.84 9.45
CA VAL A 4 15.50 27.56 8.17
C VAL A 4 14.06 27.67 7.64
N THR A 5 13.84 28.53 6.64
CA THR A 5 12.58 28.52 5.88
C THR A 5 12.58 27.40 4.84
N ALA A 6 11.40 27.03 4.33
CA ALA A 6 11.29 26.04 3.25
C ALA A 6 12.05 26.49 1.99
N ASP A 7 12.01 27.79 1.65
CA ASP A 7 12.73 28.32 0.49
C ASP A 7 14.25 28.31 0.69
N GLN A 8 14.74 28.54 1.91
CA GLN A 8 16.17 28.37 2.22
C GLN A 8 16.61 26.91 2.09
N ALA A 9 15.78 25.95 2.55
CA ALA A 9 16.06 24.53 2.39
C ALA A 9 16.05 24.12 0.91
N ALA A 10 15.04 24.55 0.15
CA ALA A 10 14.97 24.32 -1.31
C ALA A 10 16.15 24.92 -2.07
N GLY A 11 16.71 26.04 -1.58
CA GLY A 11 17.93 26.67 -2.13
C GLY A 11 19.17 25.79 -2.07
N LEU A 12 19.18 24.74 -1.25
CA LEU A 12 20.31 23.80 -1.12
C LEU A 12 20.20 22.59 -2.06
N VAL A 13 19.06 22.38 -2.70
CA VAL A 13 18.89 21.32 -3.71
C VAL A 13 19.61 21.73 -5.00
N ARG A 14 20.38 20.83 -5.57
CA ARG A 14 21.22 21.06 -6.75
C ARG A 14 20.67 20.32 -7.97
N ASP A 15 21.14 20.69 -9.13
CA ASP A 15 20.88 19.97 -10.37
C ASP A 15 21.35 18.51 -10.25
N GLY A 16 20.48 17.58 -10.65
CA GLY A 16 20.78 16.16 -10.63
C GLY A 16 20.65 15.46 -9.28
N ASP A 17 20.36 16.18 -8.18
CA ASP A 17 20.22 15.60 -6.84
C ASP A 17 19.16 14.50 -6.81
N THR A 18 19.44 13.48 -6.04
CA THR A 18 18.47 12.45 -5.63
C THR A 18 17.83 12.83 -4.30
N ILE A 19 16.53 13.07 -4.33
CA ILE A 19 15.73 13.47 -3.16
C ILE A 19 14.90 12.29 -2.69
N LEU A 20 15.17 11.81 -1.49
CA LEU A 20 14.35 10.80 -0.80
C LEU A 20 13.27 11.50 0.02
N ILE A 21 11.99 11.13 -0.18
CA ILE A 21 10.85 11.86 0.40
C ILE A 21 10.00 10.90 1.23
N GLY A 22 9.79 11.25 2.49
CA GLY A 22 8.92 10.53 3.40
C GLY A 22 7.44 10.91 3.23
N GLY A 23 6.57 10.05 3.72
CA GLY A 23 5.12 10.24 3.70
C GLY A 23 4.38 9.22 2.85
N SER A 24 3.05 9.34 2.82
CA SER A 24 2.16 8.40 2.15
C SER A 24 0.90 9.07 1.64
N GLY A 25 0.37 8.58 0.53
CA GLY A 25 -0.96 8.81 0.01
C GLY A 25 -1.39 10.27 0.00
N GLY A 26 -2.55 10.53 0.56
CA GLY A 26 -3.23 11.82 0.61
C GLY A 26 -2.70 12.78 1.69
N GLY A 27 -1.38 12.93 1.81
CA GLY A 27 -0.76 13.92 2.70
C GLY A 27 -0.34 13.38 4.07
N HIS A 28 -0.39 12.06 4.29
CA HIS A 28 0.03 11.47 5.56
C HIS A 28 1.54 11.63 5.76
N ALA A 29 1.92 12.49 6.70
CA ALA A 29 3.32 12.82 7.00
C ALA A 29 4.15 13.28 5.78
N VAL A 30 3.52 13.89 4.75
CA VAL A 30 4.18 14.44 3.57
C VAL A 30 4.76 15.82 3.89
N PRO A 31 6.06 16.08 3.60
CA PRO A 31 6.72 17.37 3.83
C PRO A 31 6.36 18.40 2.75
N GLU A 32 5.08 18.74 2.65
CA GLU A 32 4.47 19.50 1.56
C GLU A 32 5.12 20.88 1.31
N ALA A 33 5.44 21.62 2.39
CA ALA A 33 6.05 22.93 2.26
C ALA A 33 7.45 22.89 1.61
N LEU A 34 8.20 21.80 1.85
CA LEU A 34 9.51 21.59 1.23
C LEU A 34 9.38 21.31 -0.26
N MET A 35 8.43 20.43 -0.64
CA MET A 35 8.20 20.08 -2.04
C MET A 35 7.71 21.30 -2.83
N ALA A 36 6.74 22.04 -2.30
CA ALA A 36 6.24 23.27 -2.87
C ALA A 36 7.34 24.35 -3.01
N ALA A 37 8.29 24.41 -2.08
CA ALA A 37 9.40 25.38 -2.16
C ALA A 37 10.38 25.05 -3.30
N VAL A 38 10.63 23.75 -3.56
CA VAL A 38 11.46 23.33 -4.72
C VAL A 38 10.77 23.71 -6.02
N GLU A 39 9.45 23.48 -6.14
CA GLU A 39 8.67 23.89 -7.30
C GLU A 39 8.72 25.40 -7.52
N ARG A 40 8.43 26.20 -6.47
CA ARG A 40 8.49 27.68 -6.55
C ARG A 40 9.85 28.17 -7.06
N ARG A 41 10.94 27.61 -6.53
CA ARG A 41 12.29 27.95 -6.97
C ARG A 41 12.49 27.60 -8.45
N PHE A 42 12.11 26.40 -8.86
CA PHE A 42 12.23 25.98 -10.26
C PHE A 42 11.45 26.90 -11.20
N LEU A 43 10.20 27.22 -10.87
CA LEU A 43 9.37 28.12 -11.68
C LEU A 43 9.93 29.54 -11.77
N ALA A 44 10.59 30.00 -10.72
CA ALA A 44 11.17 31.36 -10.68
C ALA A 44 12.56 31.46 -11.37
N THR A 45 13.39 30.41 -11.30
CA THR A 45 14.80 30.46 -11.69
C THR A 45 15.19 29.46 -12.77
N GLY A 46 14.37 28.45 -13.03
CA GLY A 46 14.70 27.29 -13.85
C GLY A 46 15.62 26.28 -13.17
N GLU A 47 15.84 26.39 -11.85
CA GLU A 47 16.65 25.49 -11.02
C GLU A 47 15.90 25.06 -9.76
N PRO A 48 16.15 23.81 -9.23
CA PRO A 48 17.11 22.80 -9.72
C PRO A 48 16.59 22.11 -10.99
N ARG A 49 17.49 21.47 -11.74
CA ARG A 49 17.16 20.68 -12.93
C ARG A 49 17.47 19.22 -12.75
N HIS A 50 16.68 18.39 -13.44
CA HIS A 50 16.98 16.96 -13.62
C HIS A 50 17.10 16.18 -12.30
N ILE A 51 16.33 16.54 -11.29
CA ILE A 51 16.32 15.82 -10.01
C ILE A 51 15.78 14.38 -10.21
N THR A 52 16.21 13.48 -9.31
CA THR A 52 15.62 12.17 -9.10
C THR A 52 14.75 12.21 -7.83
N SER A 53 13.48 11.89 -7.93
CA SER A 53 12.58 11.77 -6.78
C SER A 53 12.37 10.30 -6.41
N ILE A 54 12.58 9.96 -5.14
CA ILE A 54 12.38 8.60 -4.63
C ILE A 54 11.47 8.65 -3.40
N HIS A 55 10.41 7.86 -3.41
CA HIS A 55 9.51 7.68 -2.26
C HIS A 55 8.85 6.30 -2.30
N PRO A 56 8.80 5.56 -1.17
CA PRO A 56 8.22 4.20 -1.15
C PRO A 56 6.74 4.16 -1.52
N VAL A 57 5.96 5.18 -1.15
CA VAL A 57 4.52 5.28 -1.42
C VAL A 57 4.24 6.33 -2.48
N GLY A 58 3.06 6.34 -3.09
CA GLY A 58 2.59 7.48 -3.89
C GLY A 58 2.31 8.68 -3.00
N LEU A 59 2.66 9.89 -3.44
CA LEU A 59 2.47 11.13 -2.71
C LEU A 59 1.61 12.09 -3.53
N GLY A 60 0.51 12.58 -3.00
CA GLY A 60 -0.31 13.60 -3.65
C GLY A 60 -1.81 13.47 -3.39
N ASP A 61 -2.55 14.45 -3.89
CA ASP A 61 -4.00 14.61 -3.78
C ASP A 61 -4.77 14.20 -5.04
N GLY A 62 -4.08 13.64 -6.03
CA GLY A 62 -4.61 13.44 -7.39
C GLY A 62 -4.52 14.68 -8.28
N GLY A 63 -3.97 15.78 -7.78
CA GLY A 63 -3.81 17.08 -8.43
C GLY A 63 -2.37 17.58 -8.47
N ASN A 64 -2.11 18.64 -7.73
CA ASN A 64 -0.84 19.35 -7.74
C ASN A 64 0.04 19.10 -6.52
N LEU A 65 -0.52 18.57 -5.43
CA LEU A 65 0.20 18.38 -4.17
C LEU A 65 1.09 17.13 -4.20
N GLY A 66 1.99 17.04 -3.22
CA GLY A 66 2.93 15.94 -3.13
C GLY A 66 3.88 15.89 -4.31
N ALA A 67 4.04 14.71 -4.92
CA ALA A 67 4.91 14.54 -6.10
C ALA A 67 4.44 15.36 -7.32
N GLY A 68 3.19 15.84 -7.33
CA GLY A 68 2.68 16.77 -8.34
C GLY A 68 3.53 18.04 -8.50
N HIS A 69 4.13 18.54 -7.40
CA HIS A 69 5.07 19.67 -7.43
C HIS A 69 6.29 19.44 -8.33
N PHE A 70 6.66 18.20 -8.56
CA PHE A 70 7.83 17.89 -9.39
C PHE A 70 7.46 17.54 -10.84
N ALA A 71 6.16 17.55 -11.18
CA ALA A 71 5.68 17.19 -12.51
C ALA A 71 5.92 18.30 -13.56
N HIS A 72 7.16 18.79 -13.66
CA HIS A 72 7.56 19.81 -14.62
C HIS A 72 8.71 19.28 -15.51
N GLU A 73 8.60 19.57 -16.81
CA GLU A 73 9.67 19.30 -17.75
C GLU A 73 10.94 20.09 -17.36
N GLY A 74 12.08 19.42 -17.35
CA GLY A 74 13.37 20.01 -16.94
C GLY A 74 13.62 19.97 -15.43
N LEU A 75 12.60 19.92 -14.57
CA LEU A 75 12.78 19.70 -13.13
C LEU A 75 13.01 18.22 -12.84
N LEU A 76 12.05 17.35 -13.20
CA LEU A 76 12.11 15.93 -12.91
C LEU A 76 12.76 15.16 -14.06
N LYS A 77 13.86 14.45 -13.77
CA LYS A 77 14.49 13.50 -14.68
C LYS A 77 13.98 12.08 -14.44
N ARG A 78 13.94 11.66 -13.17
CA ARG A 78 13.64 10.30 -12.76
C ARG A 78 12.72 10.27 -11.56
N ILE A 79 11.81 9.29 -11.55
CA ILE A 79 11.04 8.97 -10.36
C ILE A 79 11.08 7.47 -10.12
N VAL A 80 11.28 7.07 -8.84
CA VAL A 80 11.20 5.69 -8.35
C VAL A 80 10.27 5.67 -7.16
N CYS A 81 9.10 5.03 -7.31
CA CYS A 81 8.13 4.99 -6.22
C CYS A 81 7.22 3.76 -6.27
N GLY A 82 6.38 3.57 -5.26
CA GLY A 82 5.41 2.48 -5.20
C GLY A 82 4.26 2.67 -6.19
N THR A 83 3.77 3.90 -6.36
CA THR A 83 2.61 4.16 -7.20
C THR A 83 2.54 5.62 -7.66
N PHE A 84 1.98 5.84 -8.85
CA PHE A 84 1.65 7.17 -9.41
C PHE A 84 0.19 7.56 -9.18
N VAL A 85 -0.61 6.73 -8.51
CA VAL A 85 -2.06 6.95 -8.36
C VAL A 85 -2.40 8.31 -7.78
N ASN A 86 -1.59 8.79 -6.83
CA ASN A 86 -1.76 10.08 -6.16
C ASN A 86 -1.25 11.28 -6.97
N SER A 87 -0.51 11.04 -8.07
CA SER A 87 0.11 12.09 -8.89
C SER A 87 -0.04 11.76 -10.38
N PRO A 88 -1.26 11.91 -10.94
CA PRO A 88 -1.54 11.57 -12.34
C PRO A 88 -0.66 12.32 -13.34
N LYS A 89 -0.25 13.56 -13.05
CA LYS A 89 0.69 14.31 -13.88
C LYS A 89 2.04 13.61 -14.05
N ILE A 90 2.52 12.91 -13.02
CA ILE A 90 3.73 12.08 -13.11
C ILE A 90 3.48 10.89 -14.05
N SER A 91 2.31 10.24 -13.94
CA SER A 91 1.93 9.18 -14.88
C SER A 91 1.91 9.70 -16.32
N ASP A 92 1.37 10.88 -16.55
CA ASP A 92 1.30 11.50 -17.89
C ASP A 92 2.71 11.76 -18.46
N LEU A 93 3.63 12.29 -17.66
CA LEU A 93 5.03 12.49 -18.07
C LEU A 93 5.74 11.16 -18.40
N ALA A 94 5.49 10.11 -17.61
CA ALA A 94 6.06 8.79 -17.86
C ALA A 94 5.47 8.13 -19.12
N VAL A 95 4.16 8.25 -19.34
CA VAL A 95 3.47 7.76 -20.55
C VAL A 95 3.97 8.51 -21.79
N ALA A 96 4.15 9.83 -21.68
CA ALA A 96 4.72 10.67 -22.75
C ALA A 96 6.23 10.45 -22.98
N ASP A 97 6.86 9.56 -22.20
CA ASP A 97 8.29 9.25 -22.26
C ASP A 97 9.21 10.48 -22.02
N MET A 98 8.74 11.40 -21.18
CA MET A 98 9.48 12.63 -20.84
C MET A 98 10.42 12.43 -19.65
N ILE A 99 10.15 11.45 -18.79
CA ILE A 99 10.93 11.11 -17.59
C ILE A 99 11.27 9.62 -17.54
N GLU A 100 12.27 9.25 -16.75
CA GLU A 100 12.56 7.87 -16.38
C GLU A 100 11.62 7.45 -15.24
N GLY A 101 10.54 6.73 -15.57
CA GLY A 101 9.54 6.27 -14.60
C GLY A 101 9.79 4.83 -14.18
N TYR A 102 9.85 4.59 -12.87
CA TYR A 102 9.93 3.27 -12.26
C TYR A 102 8.86 3.13 -11.19
N THR A 103 8.16 1.99 -11.17
CA THR A 103 7.31 1.62 -10.05
C THR A 103 7.75 0.27 -9.49
N LEU A 104 8.06 0.25 -8.20
CA LEU A 104 8.58 -0.91 -7.48
C LEU A 104 7.68 -1.22 -6.28
N PRO A 105 7.69 -2.47 -5.74
CA PRO A 105 6.88 -2.79 -4.58
C PRO A 105 7.20 -1.85 -3.40
N GLN A 106 6.16 -1.27 -2.82
CA GLN A 106 6.27 -0.31 -1.72
C GLN A 106 7.07 -0.86 -0.55
N GLY A 107 6.81 -2.12 -0.17
CA GLY A 107 7.55 -2.77 0.91
C GLY A 107 9.02 -2.97 0.57
N ALA A 108 9.35 -3.33 -0.67
CA ALA A 108 10.75 -3.46 -1.08
C ALA A 108 11.49 -2.12 -1.01
N LEU A 109 10.88 -1.01 -1.47
CA LEU A 109 11.45 0.33 -1.34
C LEU A 109 11.59 0.75 0.13
N SER A 110 10.59 0.47 0.94
CA SER A 110 10.58 0.76 2.37
C SER A 110 11.70 0.01 3.11
N GLN A 111 11.84 -1.29 2.86
CA GLN A 111 12.90 -2.13 3.43
C GLN A 111 14.28 -1.74 2.92
N LEU A 112 14.40 -1.37 1.64
CA LEU A 112 15.67 -0.94 1.01
C LEU A 112 16.28 0.28 1.71
N THR A 113 15.47 1.18 2.27
CA THR A 113 16.00 2.31 3.06
C THR A 113 16.80 1.85 4.27
N ARG A 114 16.42 0.73 4.92
CA ARG A 114 17.20 0.14 6.02
C ARG A 114 18.49 -0.53 5.54
N GLU A 115 18.45 -1.15 4.37
CA GLU A 115 19.64 -1.75 3.76
C GLU A 115 20.68 -0.68 3.42
N ILE A 116 20.24 0.44 2.82
CA ILE A 116 21.08 1.60 2.54
C ILE A 116 21.64 2.19 3.85
N ALA A 117 20.78 2.40 4.86
CA ALA A 117 21.18 2.92 6.17
C ALA A 117 22.28 2.07 6.83
N ALA A 118 22.18 0.75 6.71
CA ALA A 118 23.14 -0.19 7.25
C ALA A 118 24.40 -0.38 6.38
N GLY A 119 24.48 0.28 5.21
CA GLY A 119 25.59 0.13 4.27
C GLY A 119 25.66 -1.27 3.63
N ARG A 120 24.52 -1.97 3.55
CA ARG A 120 24.42 -3.26 2.89
C ARG A 120 24.34 -3.10 1.36
N PRO A 121 24.67 -4.15 0.59
CA PRO A 121 24.76 -4.05 -0.88
C PRO A 121 23.39 -3.78 -1.55
N GLY A 122 22.28 -4.04 -0.87
CA GLY A 122 20.92 -3.89 -1.37
C GLY A 122 19.96 -4.83 -0.65
N LEU A 123 18.69 -4.91 -1.13
CA LEU A 123 17.66 -5.78 -0.59
C LEU A 123 17.55 -7.06 -1.43
N LEU A 124 17.67 -8.21 -0.79
CA LEU A 124 17.48 -9.52 -1.40
C LEU A 124 16.15 -10.12 -0.92
N THR A 125 15.21 -10.41 -1.83
CA THR A 125 13.86 -10.89 -1.48
C THR A 125 13.22 -11.67 -2.61
N ARG A 126 12.18 -12.49 -2.30
CA ARG A 126 11.31 -13.11 -3.30
C ARG A 126 10.22 -12.18 -3.82
N THR A 127 9.97 -11.08 -3.12
CA THR A 127 8.89 -10.14 -3.46
C THR A 127 9.12 -9.50 -4.81
N GLY A 128 8.17 -9.68 -5.72
CA GLY A 128 8.22 -9.21 -7.09
C GLY A 128 8.57 -10.28 -8.14
N LEU A 129 9.03 -11.48 -7.76
CA LEU A 129 9.25 -12.58 -8.70
C LEU A 129 8.00 -12.86 -9.53
N HIS A 130 8.20 -13.12 -10.82
CA HIS A 130 7.16 -13.40 -11.82
C HIS A 130 6.14 -12.26 -12.03
N THR A 131 6.37 -11.07 -11.50
CA THR A 131 5.59 -9.87 -11.79
C THR A 131 6.34 -8.97 -12.77
N PHE A 132 5.74 -7.84 -13.17
CA PHE A 132 6.41 -6.86 -14.04
C PHE A 132 7.69 -6.24 -13.44
N VAL A 133 7.91 -6.41 -12.13
CA VAL A 133 9.13 -5.96 -11.44
C VAL A 133 10.29 -6.94 -11.64
N ASP A 134 10.00 -8.20 -11.92
CA ASP A 134 11.01 -9.20 -12.30
C ASP A 134 11.72 -8.72 -13.58
N PRO A 135 13.06 -8.69 -13.61
CA PRO A 135 13.81 -8.27 -14.81
C PRO A 135 13.40 -8.99 -16.10
N ARG A 136 12.94 -10.23 -16.00
CA ARG A 136 12.41 -11.01 -17.16
C ARG A 136 11.14 -10.41 -17.75
N HIS A 137 10.42 -9.57 -16.98
CA HIS A 137 9.14 -8.95 -17.33
C HIS A 137 9.18 -7.43 -17.30
N GLY A 138 10.37 -6.82 -17.28
CA GLY A 138 10.54 -5.37 -17.39
C GLY A 138 11.27 -4.66 -16.26
N GLY A 139 11.49 -5.31 -15.09
CA GLY A 139 12.31 -4.75 -14.02
C GLY A 139 11.72 -3.49 -13.39
N GLY A 140 10.39 -3.33 -13.38
CA GLY A 140 9.70 -2.16 -12.80
C GLY A 140 9.71 -0.90 -13.68
N ARG A 141 10.25 -0.96 -14.90
CA ARG A 141 10.28 0.17 -15.84
C ARG A 141 8.88 0.50 -16.34
N GLN A 142 8.54 1.78 -16.39
CA GLN A 142 7.24 2.27 -16.82
C GLN A 142 7.30 3.21 -18.04
N SER A 143 8.47 3.76 -18.35
CA SER A 143 8.72 4.56 -19.56
C SER A 143 9.88 3.96 -20.37
N ARG A 144 9.97 4.28 -21.66
CA ARG A 144 11.08 3.81 -22.53
C ARG A 144 12.42 4.43 -22.16
N ARG A 145 12.40 5.68 -21.61
CA ARG A 145 13.60 6.33 -21.08
C ARG A 145 14.22 5.63 -19.89
N ALA A 146 13.42 4.90 -19.12
CA ALA A 146 13.88 4.10 -17.99
C ALA A 146 14.73 2.92 -18.49
N SER A 147 16.04 3.06 -18.50
CA SER A 147 16.98 2.10 -19.09
C SER A 147 17.86 1.40 -18.05
N GLU A 148 17.99 1.95 -16.85
CA GLU A 148 18.82 1.36 -15.79
C GLU A 148 18.12 0.16 -15.15
N ASP A 149 18.89 -0.89 -14.87
CA ASP A 149 18.44 -2.07 -14.12
C ASP A 149 18.50 -1.77 -12.62
N LEU A 150 17.38 -1.38 -12.01
CA LEU A 150 17.27 -1.17 -10.57
C LEU A 150 17.04 -2.47 -9.79
N VAL A 151 16.63 -3.52 -10.49
CA VAL A 151 16.35 -4.84 -9.93
C VAL A 151 17.10 -5.90 -10.76
N GLU A 152 17.75 -6.83 -10.10
CA GLU A 152 18.43 -7.96 -10.72
C GLU A 152 17.82 -9.28 -10.26
N LEU A 153 17.77 -10.27 -11.16
CA LEU A 153 17.47 -11.65 -10.81
C LEU A 153 18.76 -12.34 -10.39
N VAL A 154 18.81 -12.91 -9.21
CA VAL A 154 19.97 -13.60 -8.68
C VAL A 154 19.59 -14.99 -8.17
N THR A 155 20.51 -15.94 -8.29
CA THR A 155 20.37 -17.26 -7.65
C THR A 155 21.24 -17.29 -6.40
N PHE A 156 20.59 -17.42 -5.24
CA PHE A 156 21.28 -17.53 -3.97
C PHE A 156 20.89 -18.83 -3.27
N ARG A 157 21.87 -19.68 -2.95
CA ARG A 157 21.67 -21.00 -2.31
C ARG A 157 20.68 -21.91 -3.06
N GLY A 158 20.62 -21.81 -4.38
CA GLY A 158 19.75 -22.61 -5.23
C GLY A 158 18.32 -22.05 -5.39
N GLU A 159 18.04 -20.89 -4.83
CA GLU A 159 16.74 -20.21 -4.97
C GLU A 159 16.86 -18.94 -5.82
N GLU A 160 15.87 -18.67 -6.66
CA GLU A 160 15.75 -17.40 -7.38
C GLU A 160 15.24 -16.32 -6.43
N LEU A 161 15.91 -15.16 -6.45
CA LEU A 161 15.58 -13.99 -5.66
C LEU A 161 15.73 -12.73 -6.52
N LEU A 162 15.03 -11.66 -6.18
CA LEU A 162 15.26 -10.34 -6.71
C LEU A 162 16.20 -9.58 -5.78
N PHE A 163 17.16 -8.90 -6.38
CA PHE A 163 18.08 -8.00 -5.71
C PHE A 163 17.77 -6.56 -6.12
N TYR A 164 17.22 -5.78 -5.19
CA TYR A 164 16.95 -4.36 -5.36
C TYR A 164 18.19 -3.56 -5.01
N LYS A 165 18.72 -2.82 -6.00
CA LYS A 165 19.96 -2.04 -5.86
C LYS A 165 19.76 -0.82 -4.97
N PRO A 166 20.76 -0.46 -4.14
CA PRO A 166 20.73 0.79 -3.41
C PRO A 166 20.89 1.98 -4.37
N PHE A 167 20.43 3.12 -3.93
CA PHE A 167 20.56 4.39 -4.65
C PHE A 167 21.25 5.44 -3.77
N PRO A 168 21.95 6.43 -4.39
CA PRO A 168 22.49 7.56 -3.66
C PRO A 168 21.36 8.45 -3.14
N ILE A 169 21.64 9.22 -2.07
CA ILE A 169 20.69 10.16 -1.49
C ILE A 169 21.45 11.46 -1.21
N ASP A 170 21.13 12.53 -1.94
CA ASP A 170 21.74 13.85 -1.78
C ASP A 170 20.95 14.72 -0.81
N ALA A 171 19.60 14.56 -0.80
CA ALA A 171 18.71 15.22 0.15
C ALA A 171 17.61 14.26 0.60
N CYS A 172 17.14 14.42 1.83
CA CYS A 172 16.03 13.68 2.39
C CYS A 172 15.04 14.63 3.05
N PHE A 173 13.81 14.64 2.54
CA PHE A 173 12.72 15.48 3.04
C PHE A 173 11.78 14.63 3.88
N LEU A 174 11.69 14.95 5.17
CA LEU A 174 10.90 14.23 6.15
C LEU A 174 9.90 15.17 6.82
N ARG A 175 8.94 14.58 7.50
CA ARG A 175 7.97 15.33 8.30
C ARG A 175 7.79 14.70 9.68
N GLY A 176 7.55 15.57 10.67
CA GLY A 176 7.08 15.20 12.00
C GLY A 176 6.15 16.28 12.55
N THR A 177 5.80 16.17 13.83
CA THR A 177 4.89 17.12 14.47
C THR A 177 5.66 18.19 15.25
N THR A 178 6.56 17.79 16.13
CA THR A 178 7.32 18.69 17.01
C THR A 178 8.80 18.38 16.94
N ALA A 179 9.64 19.42 16.80
CA ALA A 179 11.09 19.30 16.97
C ALA A 179 11.55 20.08 18.19
N ASP A 180 12.57 19.60 18.90
CA ASP A 180 13.28 20.40 19.91
C ASP A 180 14.49 21.15 19.29
N GLU A 181 15.14 22.00 20.09
CA GLU A 181 16.30 22.79 19.65
C GLU A 181 17.52 21.92 19.31
N ASP A 182 17.59 20.68 19.76
CA ASP A 182 18.63 19.71 19.41
C ASP A 182 18.29 18.94 18.11
N GLY A 183 17.07 19.14 17.57
CA GLY A 183 16.59 18.50 16.33
C GLY A 183 15.95 17.13 16.56
N ASN A 184 15.66 16.74 17.80
CA ASN A 184 14.85 15.55 18.07
C ASN A 184 13.42 15.80 17.62
N VAL A 185 12.83 14.84 16.86
CA VAL A 185 11.50 15.01 16.27
C VAL A 185 10.56 13.93 16.77
N THR A 186 9.37 14.36 17.17
CA THR A 186 8.23 13.50 17.52
C THR A 186 7.15 13.57 16.44
N MET A 187 6.27 12.58 16.40
CA MET A 187 5.24 12.43 15.37
C MET A 187 3.84 12.23 16.00
N GLU A 188 3.58 12.88 17.11
CA GLU A 188 2.38 12.67 17.92
C GLU A 188 1.07 13.02 17.23
N GLN A 189 1.07 13.91 16.24
CA GLN A 189 -0.13 14.26 15.46
C GLN A 189 -0.15 13.62 14.06
N GLU A 190 0.91 12.91 13.70
CA GLU A 190 0.95 12.26 12.38
C GLU A 190 0.11 10.98 12.38
N PRO A 191 -0.62 10.71 11.29
CA PRO A 191 -1.48 9.52 11.19
C PRO A 191 -0.70 8.23 10.89
N ILE A 192 0.59 8.34 10.58
CA ILE A 192 1.53 7.24 10.32
C ILE A 192 2.94 7.63 10.74
N PHE A 193 3.81 6.63 10.95
CA PHE A 193 5.25 6.87 11.11
C PHE A 193 6.04 6.76 9.79
N GLY A 194 5.52 6.00 8.81
CA GLY A 194 6.24 5.75 7.56
C GLY A 194 7.62 5.14 7.78
N GLU A 195 8.60 5.59 6.99
CA GLU A 195 10.01 5.15 7.06
C GLU A 195 10.96 6.23 7.62
N MET A 196 10.44 7.24 8.32
CA MET A 196 11.19 8.46 8.65
C MET A 196 12.55 8.22 9.27
N LEU A 197 12.64 7.26 10.22
CA LEU A 197 13.91 6.93 10.87
C LEU A 197 14.91 6.31 9.89
N SER A 198 14.50 5.28 9.14
CA SER A 198 15.39 4.59 8.21
C SER A 198 15.82 5.48 7.04
N MET A 199 14.96 6.38 6.58
CA MET A 199 15.28 7.38 5.55
C MET A 199 16.32 8.38 6.04
N ALA A 200 16.15 8.92 7.26
CA ALA A 200 17.13 9.82 7.86
C ALA A 200 18.51 9.14 7.98
N GLN A 201 18.53 7.89 8.44
CA GLN A 201 19.77 7.11 8.57
C GLN A 201 20.39 6.83 7.18
N ALA A 202 19.59 6.46 6.18
CA ALA A 202 20.05 6.21 4.82
C ALA A 202 20.68 7.47 4.20
N ALA A 203 20.04 8.61 4.34
CA ALA A 203 20.57 9.89 3.86
C ALA A 203 21.90 10.23 4.54
N LYS A 204 22.00 10.09 5.86
CA LYS A 204 23.27 10.32 6.58
C LYS A 204 24.37 9.37 6.12
N ARG A 205 24.03 8.10 5.85
CA ARG A 205 24.99 7.13 5.30
C ARG A 205 25.51 7.53 3.92
N CYS A 206 24.69 8.15 3.08
CA CYS A 206 25.06 8.64 1.75
C CYS A 206 25.77 10.01 1.81
N GLY A 207 25.86 10.67 2.95
CA GLY A 207 26.37 12.05 3.08
C GLY A 207 25.35 13.12 2.67
N GLY A 208 24.08 12.73 2.52
CA GLY A 208 22.98 13.62 2.12
C GLY A 208 22.48 14.51 3.26
N LEU A 209 21.77 15.56 2.86
CA LEU A 209 21.17 16.57 3.74
C LEU A 209 19.81 16.07 4.26
N VAL A 210 19.61 16.01 5.57
CA VAL A 210 18.33 15.64 6.20
C VAL A 210 17.59 16.89 6.63
N VAL A 211 16.43 17.16 6.01
CA VAL A 211 15.54 18.28 6.29
C VAL A 211 14.22 17.76 6.82
N VAL A 212 13.81 18.22 7.99
CA VAL A 212 12.55 17.81 8.61
C VAL A 212 11.60 19.01 8.71
N GLN A 213 10.43 18.88 8.10
CA GLN A 213 9.31 19.81 8.30
C GLN A 213 8.56 19.42 9.56
N VAL A 214 8.26 20.39 10.44
CA VAL A 214 7.47 20.18 11.66
C VAL A 214 6.44 21.28 11.84
N LYS A 215 5.37 20.99 12.60
CA LYS A 215 4.33 21.97 12.90
C LYS A 215 4.81 23.01 13.92
N ARG A 216 5.66 22.60 14.87
CA ARG A 216 6.11 23.46 15.99
C ARG A 216 7.46 23.06 16.56
N MET A 217 8.04 24.01 17.31
CA MET A 217 9.25 23.79 18.10
C MET A 217 8.91 23.61 19.57
N ALA A 218 9.72 22.81 20.26
CA ALA A 218 9.75 22.66 21.71
C ALA A 218 11.12 23.13 22.25
N GLU A 219 11.19 23.43 23.55
CA GLU A 219 12.43 23.72 24.23
C GLU A 219 13.31 22.46 24.29
N ARG A 220 14.61 22.68 24.37
CA ARG A 220 15.62 21.63 24.45
C ARG A 220 15.32 20.62 25.57
N ARG A 221 15.35 19.32 25.22
CA ARG A 221 15.18 18.20 26.15
C ARG A 221 13.82 18.14 26.86
N THR A 222 12.78 18.77 26.32
CA THR A 222 11.43 18.70 26.88
C THR A 222 10.59 17.57 26.24
N LEU A 223 11.02 17.03 25.10
CA LEU A 223 10.33 15.93 24.45
C LEU A 223 10.55 14.61 25.20
N PRO A 224 9.51 13.78 25.37
CA PRO A 224 9.66 12.44 25.93
C PRO A 224 10.62 11.59 25.07
N ALA A 225 11.72 11.12 25.63
CA ALA A 225 12.77 10.43 24.88
C ALA A 225 12.26 9.23 24.06
N LYS A 226 11.27 8.48 24.60
CA LYS A 226 10.65 7.34 23.91
C LYS A 226 9.70 7.74 22.76
N ALA A 227 9.26 9.01 22.72
CA ALA A 227 8.40 9.53 21.65
C ALA A 227 9.22 10.09 20.47
N VAL A 228 10.53 10.29 20.64
CA VAL A 228 11.42 10.74 19.57
C VAL A 228 11.51 9.67 18.49
N LYS A 229 11.03 9.99 17.29
CA LYS A 229 11.05 9.10 16.11
C LYS A 229 12.26 9.36 15.22
N ILE A 230 12.69 10.61 15.11
CA ILE A 230 13.89 10.98 14.38
C ILE A 230 14.85 11.66 15.36
N PRO A 231 15.93 10.99 15.81
CA PRO A 231 16.92 11.59 16.70
C PRO A 231 17.65 12.77 16.05
N GLY A 232 17.89 13.81 16.83
CA GLY A 232 18.51 15.06 16.36
C GLY A 232 19.90 14.91 15.74
N ILE A 233 20.63 13.85 16.11
CA ILE A 233 21.93 13.51 15.48
C ILE A 233 21.83 13.20 13.99
N LEU A 234 20.62 12.89 13.49
CA LEU A 234 20.34 12.62 12.08
C LEU A 234 19.83 13.85 11.32
N VAL A 235 19.43 14.93 12.02
CA VAL A 235 18.75 16.09 11.45
C VAL A 235 19.70 17.25 11.24
N ASP A 236 19.82 17.72 10.02
CA ASP A 236 20.63 18.89 9.68
C ASP A 236 19.81 20.19 9.77
N LEU A 237 18.62 20.17 9.19
CA LEU A 237 17.74 21.34 9.09
C LEU A 237 16.32 21.02 9.58
N VAL A 238 15.70 22.01 10.21
CA VAL A 238 14.28 21.99 10.59
C VAL A 238 13.57 23.18 9.94
N VAL A 239 12.45 22.88 9.29
CA VAL A 239 11.50 23.86 8.74
C VAL A 239 10.24 23.83 9.59
N VAL A 240 9.82 24.98 10.09
CA VAL A 240 8.59 25.08 10.89
C VAL A 240 7.44 25.58 10.01
N GLU A 241 6.40 24.74 9.87
CA GLU A 241 5.18 25.03 9.11
C GLU A 241 3.96 24.89 10.04
N PRO A 242 3.55 25.97 10.72
CA PRO A 242 2.43 25.90 11.65
C PRO A 242 1.09 25.52 11.02
N GLY A 243 0.94 25.81 9.71
CA GLY A 243 -0.24 25.49 8.92
C GLY A 243 -0.30 24.04 8.41
N GLN A 244 0.68 23.21 8.76
CA GLN A 244 0.71 21.81 8.30
C GLN A 244 -0.55 21.06 8.76
N ARG A 245 -1.25 20.45 7.80
CA ARG A 245 -2.44 19.63 8.03
C ARG A 245 -2.04 18.17 8.28
N GLN A 246 -2.88 17.43 8.97
CA GLN A 246 -2.62 16.01 9.25
C GLN A 246 -2.67 15.15 7.97
N THR A 247 -3.67 15.41 7.12
CA THR A 247 -3.79 14.89 5.75
C THR A 247 -4.18 16.06 4.84
N TYR A 248 -4.25 15.86 3.51
CA TYR A 248 -4.74 16.91 2.63
C TYR A 248 -6.21 17.27 2.87
N GLU A 249 -7.03 16.33 3.35
CA GLU A 249 -8.45 16.57 3.63
C GLU A 249 -8.71 16.96 5.08
N THR A 250 -7.99 16.38 6.03
CA THR A 250 -8.18 16.58 7.47
C THR A 250 -7.12 17.50 8.04
N GLU A 251 -7.53 18.61 8.65
CA GLU A 251 -6.61 19.48 9.37
C GLU A 251 -6.01 18.78 10.58
N TYR A 252 -6.88 18.21 11.43
CA TYR A 252 -6.49 17.39 12.56
C TYR A 252 -7.64 16.51 13.04
N SER A 253 -7.35 15.23 13.29
CA SER A 253 -8.25 14.27 13.91
C SER A 253 -7.49 13.51 15.02
N PRO A 254 -7.89 13.68 16.30
CA PRO A 254 -7.26 12.95 17.40
C PRO A 254 -7.39 11.43 17.26
N SER A 255 -8.40 10.95 16.54
CA SER A 255 -8.57 9.50 16.27
C SER A 255 -7.54 8.96 15.29
N TYR A 256 -7.07 9.77 14.32
CA TYR A 256 -5.99 9.40 13.42
C TYR A 256 -4.60 9.51 14.09
N ALA A 257 -4.48 10.38 15.09
CA ALA A 257 -3.28 10.45 15.92
C ALA A 257 -3.22 9.35 17.00
N GLY A 258 -4.29 8.56 17.17
CA GLY A 258 -4.37 7.54 18.22
C GLY A 258 -4.59 8.08 19.63
N GLU A 259 -4.91 9.37 19.78
CA GLU A 259 -5.12 10.03 21.07
C GLU A 259 -6.45 9.65 21.72
N LEU A 260 -7.46 9.33 20.91
CA LEU A 260 -8.77 8.90 21.39
C LEU A 260 -9.37 7.81 20.50
N ARG A 261 -10.32 7.08 21.07
CA ARG A 261 -11.15 6.12 20.35
C ARG A 261 -12.53 6.71 20.07
N VAL A 262 -13.08 6.37 18.90
CA VAL A 262 -14.42 6.78 18.46
C VAL A 262 -15.35 5.57 18.40
N PRO A 263 -16.67 5.74 18.56
CA PRO A 263 -17.61 4.64 18.38
C PRO A 263 -17.51 4.03 16.97
N LEU A 264 -17.49 2.71 16.89
CA LEU A 264 -17.49 1.98 15.60
C LEU A 264 -18.82 2.08 14.87
N SER A 265 -19.91 2.46 15.57
CA SER A 265 -21.22 2.78 15.00
C SER A 265 -21.18 3.93 13.98
N ASP A 266 -20.12 4.74 14.00
CA ASP A 266 -19.93 5.86 13.08
C ASP A 266 -19.38 5.43 11.71
N ILE A 267 -19.08 4.13 11.53
CA ILE A 267 -18.73 3.58 10.23
C ILE A 267 -20.02 3.38 9.41
N PRO A 268 -20.22 4.12 8.32
CA PRO A 268 -21.49 4.09 7.59
C PRO A 268 -21.70 2.72 6.92
N ALA A 269 -22.94 2.23 6.95
CA ALA A 269 -23.33 1.08 6.17
C ALA A 269 -23.25 1.39 4.67
N LEU A 270 -22.83 0.43 3.87
CA LEU A 270 -22.83 0.59 2.41
C LEU A 270 -24.26 0.50 1.86
N PRO A 271 -24.60 1.27 0.81
CA PRO A 271 -25.83 1.05 0.06
C PRO A 271 -25.81 -0.35 -0.58
N LEU A 272 -26.99 -0.97 -0.72
CA LEU A 272 -27.09 -2.28 -1.36
C LEU A 272 -26.95 -2.14 -2.88
N ASP A 273 -25.71 -2.24 -3.33
CA ASP A 273 -25.30 -2.21 -4.73
C ASP A 273 -24.29 -3.34 -5.00
N ALA A 274 -23.73 -3.36 -6.22
CA ALA A 274 -22.70 -4.33 -6.59
C ALA A 274 -21.50 -4.34 -5.64
N ARG A 275 -21.10 -3.18 -5.11
CA ARG A 275 -19.96 -3.05 -4.18
C ARG A 275 -20.26 -3.74 -2.85
N LYS A 276 -21.48 -3.55 -2.31
CA LYS A 276 -21.90 -4.21 -1.07
C LYS A 276 -22.00 -5.72 -1.26
N VAL A 277 -22.53 -6.21 -2.39
CA VAL A 277 -22.57 -7.64 -2.71
C VAL A 277 -21.17 -8.25 -2.72
N ILE A 278 -20.23 -7.60 -3.40
CA ILE A 278 -18.82 -8.03 -3.45
C ILE A 278 -18.20 -8.03 -2.04
N ALA A 279 -18.37 -6.95 -1.28
CA ALA A 279 -17.83 -6.83 0.08
C ALA A 279 -18.43 -7.90 1.02
N ARG A 280 -19.73 -8.16 0.94
CA ARG A 280 -20.42 -9.21 1.69
C ARG A 280 -19.90 -10.60 1.32
N ARG A 281 -19.73 -10.89 0.00
CA ARG A 281 -19.18 -12.19 -0.42
C ARG A 281 -17.74 -12.37 0.08
N ALA A 282 -16.91 -11.33 -0.03
CA ALA A 282 -15.54 -11.38 0.45
C ALA A 282 -15.48 -11.55 1.99
N ALA A 283 -16.37 -10.88 2.74
CA ALA A 283 -16.46 -11.00 4.20
C ALA A 283 -16.83 -12.42 4.66
N LEU A 284 -17.45 -13.24 3.80
CA LEU A 284 -17.65 -14.67 4.09
C LEU A 284 -16.34 -15.46 4.20
N GLU A 285 -15.18 -14.92 3.86
CA GLU A 285 -13.88 -15.57 4.06
C GLU A 285 -13.28 -15.29 5.45
N LEU A 286 -13.82 -14.32 6.21
CA LEU A 286 -13.36 -13.98 7.55
C LEU A 286 -13.52 -15.16 8.53
N PHE A 287 -12.65 -15.26 9.51
CA PHE A 287 -12.72 -16.21 10.62
C PHE A 287 -12.16 -15.58 11.90
N PRO A 288 -12.53 -16.06 13.10
CA PRO A 288 -12.13 -15.44 14.35
C PRO A 288 -10.62 -15.38 14.52
N GLY A 289 -10.12 -14.18 14.87
CA GLY A 289 -8.69 -13.92 15.07
C GLY A 289 -7.87 -13.77 13.79
N ALA A 290 -8.49 -13.79 12.58
CA ALA A 290 -7.78 -13.60 11.33
C ALA A 290 -7.06 -12.25 11.30
N ILE A 291 -5.80 -12.26 10.85
CA ILE A 291 -5.02 -11.04 10.58
C ILE A 291 -5.17 -10.70 9.09
N CYS A 292 -5.78 -9.54 8.82
CA CYS A 292 -6.23 -9.17 7.50
C CYS A 292 -5.59 -7.86 7.03
N ASN A 293 -5.22 -7.78 5.75
CA ASN A 293 -5.00 -6.51 5.07
C ASN A 293 -6.20 -6.18 4.18
N LEU A 294 -6.65 -4.93 4.21
CA LEU A 294 -7.65 -4.38 3.29
C LEU A 294 -6.97 -3.38 2.35
N GLY A 295 -6.86 -3.74 1.09
CA GLY A 295 -6.41 -2.83 0.04
C GLY A 295 -7.41 -1.71 -0.24
N SER A 296 -6.95 -0.66 -0.89
CA SER A 296 -7.79 0.46 -1.32
C SER A 296 -8.87 0.03 -2.35
N GLY A 297 -9.93 0.80 -2.48
CA GLY A 297 -11.00 0.58 -3.45
C GLY A 297 -12.17 -0.25 -2.88
N ILE A 298 -12.68 -1.24 -3.66
CA ILE A 298 -13.84 -2.05 -3.26
C ILE A 298 -13.58 -2.85 -1.98
N SER A 299 -12.36 -3.29 -1.77
CA SER A 299 -11.96 -4.09 -0.61
C SER A 299 -12.13 -3.36 0.73
N THR A 300 -12.08 -2.03 0.76
CA THR A 300 -12.35 -1.27 2.00
C THR A 300 -13.77 -1.47 2.52
N GLY A 301 -14.72 -1.78 1.63
CA GLY A 301 -16.11 -2.08 1.98
C GLY A 301 -16.29 -3.27 2.93
N ILE A 302 -15.29 -4.14 3.04
CA ILE A 302 -15.30 -5.27 3.98
C ILE A 302 -15.31 -4.78 5.43
N ALA A 303 -14.59 -3.69 5.75
CA ALA A 303 -14.63 -3.09 7.08
C ALA A 303 -16.03 -2.54 7.41
N ASN A 304 -16.71 -1.92 6.43
CA ASN A 304 -18.09 -1.46 6.58
C ASN A 304 -19.06 -2.61 6.85
N VAL A 305 -18.92 -3.72 6.09
CA VAL A 305 -19.72 -4.94 6.29
C VAL A 305 -19.41 -5.57 7.66
N ALA A 306 -18.14 -5.68 8.04
CA ALA A 306 -17.76 -6.23 9.34
C ALA A 306 -18.30 -5.40 10.52
N ALA A 307 -18.35 -4.07 10.38
CA ALA A 307 -18.96 -3.17 11.36
C ALA A 307 -20.50 -3.36 11.41
N GLU A 308 -21.18 -3.37 10.24
CA GLU A 308 -22.63 -3.61 10.12
C GLU A 308 -23.05 -4.96 10.74
N GLU A 309 -22.24 -5.99 10.57
CA GLU A 309 -22.48 -7.36 11.06
C GLU A 309 -21.98 -7.59 12.51
N GLY A 310 -21.39 -6.56 13.15
CA GLY A 310 -20.87 -6.65 14.52
C GLY A 310 -19.69 -7.61 14.70
N VAL A 311 -18.88 -7.81 13.67
CA VAL A 311 -17.75 -8.75 13.68
C VAL A 311 -16.37 -8.09 13.53
N LEU A 312 -16.32 -6.75 13.54
CA LEU A 312 -15.05 -6.03 13.35
C LEU A 312 -14.01 -6.39 14.43
N ASP A 313 -14.45 -6.56 15.68
CA ASP A 313 -13.58 -6.94 16.80
C ASP A 313 -13.19 -8.44 16.79
N ALA A 314 -13.82 -9.25 15.94
CA ALA A 314 -13.46 -10.65 15.79
C ALA A 314 -12.23 -10.88 14.91
N VAL A 315 -11.75 -9.86 14.21
CA VAL A 315 -10.60 -9.91 13.30
C VAL A 315 -9.63 -8.77 13.59
N CYS A 316 -8.39 -8.90 13.15
CA CYS A 316 -7.39 -7.84 13.22
C CYS A 316 -7.16 -7.26 11.82
N LEU A 317 -7.73 -6.09 11.55
CA LEU A 317 -7.46 -5.36 10.32
C LEU A 317 -6.11 -4.64 10.44
N THR A 318 -5.33 -4.64 9.38
CA THR A 318 -4.05 -3.94 9.30
C THR A 318 -3.94 -3.17 8.00
N ASN A 319 -3.14 -2.14 7.97
CA ASN A 319 -2.71 -1.51 6.72
C ASN A 319 -1.19 -1.47 6.61
N GLU A 320 -0.71 -1.34 5.39
CA GLU A 320 0.72 -1.38 5.08
C GLU A 320 1.51 -0.21 5.68
N GLN A 321 0.87 0.90 6.02
CA GLN A 321 1.51 2.06 6.65
C GLN A 321 1.90 1.83 8.12
N GLY A 322 1.61 0.64 8.66
CA GLY A 322 2.04 0.24 10.00
C GLY A 322 0.96 0.33 11.08
N LEU A 323 -0.31 0.48 10.70
CA LEU A 323 -1.43 0.54 11.63
C LEU A 323 -2.02 -0.86 11.84
N ILE A 324 -2.16 -1.28 13.09
CA ILE A 324 -2.60 -2.61 13.50
C ILE A 324 -3.88 -2.49 14.32
N GLY A 325 -4.93 -3.16 13.88
CA GLY A 325 -6.27 -3.09 14.49
C GLY A 325 -7.07 -1.89 14.00
N GLY A 326 -8.27 -1.75 14.53
CA GLY A 326 -9.17 -0.63 14.23
C GLY A 326 -9.82 -0.72 12.86
N ALA A 327 -10.23 0.44 12.35
CA ALA A 327 -10.92 0.58 11.08
C ALA A 327 -10.13 1.49 10.12
N PRO A 328 -9.59 0.94 9.02
CA PRO A 328 -8.91 1.73 8.00
C PRO A 328 -9.82 2.79 7.39
N ALA A 329 -9.27 3.98 7.15
CA ALA A 329 -9.95 5.04 6.41
C ALA A 329 -10.05 4.70 4.92
N SER A 330 -10.97 5.37 4.22
CA SER A 330 -11.22 5.15 2.79
C SER A 330 -11.03 6.43 1.98
N GLY A 331 -11.10 6.32 0.65
CA GLY A 331 -10.95 7.48 -0.24
C GLY A 331 -9.52 8.05 -0.19
N ASN A 332 -9.41 9.39 -0.20
CA ASN A 332 -8.12 10.08 -0.16
C ASN A 332 -7.41 9.98 1.20
N GLU A 333 -8.12 9.55 2.24
CA GLU A 333 -7.55 9.30 3.57
C GLU A 333 -7.09 7.85 3.76
N ALA A 334 -7.17 7.02 2.72
CA ALA A 334 -6.65 5.64 2.76
C ALA A 334 -5.17 5.63 3.16
N GLY A 335 -4.83 4.83 4.17
CA GLY A 335 -3.53 4.83 4.84
C GLY A 335 -3.61 5.27 6.31
N ALA A 336 -4.57 6.13 6.68
CA ALA A 336 -4.92 6.38 8.07
C ALA A 336 -5.85 5.28 8.63
N SER A 337 -6.02 5.23 9.94
CA SER A 337 -6.95 4.32 10.61
C SER A 337 -7.47 4.95 11.90
N ARG A 338 -8.66 4.52 12.32
CA ARG A 338 -9.25 4.88 13.63
C ARG A 338 -9.20 3.69 14.56
N ASN A 339 -9.09 3.93 15.86
CA ASN A 339 -9.12 2.89 16.88
C ASN A 339 -8.04 1.80 16.74
N TYR A 340 -6.96 2.07 16.04
CA TYR A 340 -5.85 1.12 15.96
C TYR A 340 -5.26 0.83 17.35
N ALA A 341 -4.77 -0.39 17.54
CA ALA A 341 -4.17 -0.83 18.79
C ALA A 341 -2.67 -0.51 18.87
N ALA A 342 -2.01 -0.45 17.71
CA ALA A 342 -0.59 -0.13 17.61
C ALA A 342 -0.26 0.56 16.28
N MET A 343 0.78 1.39 16.31
CA MET A 343 1.42 1.98 15.14
C MET A 343 2.89 1.65 15.17
N ILE A 344 3.40 1.09 14.07
CA ILE A 344 4.81 0.75 13.88
C ILE A 344 5.34 1.38 12.60
N ASP A 345 6.65 1.46 12.46
CA ASP A 345 7.26 1.96 11.24
C ASP A 345 6.98 0.99 10.08
N GLN A 346 6.71 1.54 8.91
CA GLN A 346 6.26 0.80 7.71
C GLN A 346 7.21 -0.34 7.29
N PRO A 347 8.55 -0.22 7.35
CA PRO A 347 9.42 -1.35 7.02
C PRO A 347 9.17 -2.60 7.86
N TYR A 348 8.85 -2.45 9.16
CA TYR A 348 8.53 -3.59 10.04
C TYR A 348 7.16 -4.19 9.74
N GLN A 349 6.20 -3.37 9.30
CA GLN A 349 4.91 -3.89 8.84
C GLN A 349 5.08 -4.76 7.60
N PHE A 350 5.92 -4.34 6.66
CA PHE A 350 6.22 -5.14 5.48
C PHE A 350 7.07 -6.37 5.79
N ASP A 351 7.98 -6.33 6.77
CA ASP A 351 8.66 -7.54 7.25
C ASP A 351 7.67 -8.59 7.74
N PHE A 352 6.66 -8.14 8.50
CA PHE A 352 5.60 -9.02 8.99
C PHE A 352 4.77 -9.60 7.84
N TYR A 353 4.42 -8.79 6.83
CA TYR A 353 3.67 -9.24 5.66
C TYR A 353 4.48 -10.20 4.79
N ASP A 354 5.71 -9.84 4.45
CA ASP A 354 6.60 -10.63 3.61
C ASP A 354 7.00 -11.96 4.30
N GLY A 355 7.03 -11.96 5.63
CA GLY A 355 7.21 -13.15 6.46
C GLY A 355 5.99 -14.07 6.54
N GLY A 356 4.88 -13.78 5.83
CA GLY A 356 3.65 -14.61 5.81
C GLY A 356 2.74 -14.36 7.01
N GLY A 357 2.80 -13.17 7.62
CA GLY A 357 1.99 -12.81 8.79
C GLY A 357 0.50 -12.60 8.50
N LEU A 358 0.12 -12.37 7.25
CA LEU A 358 -1.28 -12.20 6.83
C LEU A 358 -1.97 -13.54 6.62
N ASP A 359 -3.10 -13.75 7.29
CA ASP A 359 -3.99 -14.88 7.02
C ASP A 359 -4.83 -14.61 5.77
N LEU A 360 -5.34 -13.37 5.64
CA LEU A 360 -6.19 -12.93 4.53
C LEU A 360 -5.72 -11.58 3.98
N ALA A 361 -5.63 -11.47 2.67
CA ALA A 361 -5.49 -10.20 1.98
C ALA A 361 -6.70 -9.98 1.06
N PHE A 362 -7.34 -8.82 1.20
CA PHE A 362 -8.46 -8.41 0.37
C PHE A 362 -8.01 -7.24 -0.51
N LEU A 363 -7.87 -7.49 -1.79
CA LEU A 363 -7.30 -6.54 -2.75
C LEU A 363 -8.25 -6.34 -3.93
N SER A 364 -8.22 -5.14 -4.51
CA SER A 364 -9.00 -4.89 -5.74
C SER A 364 -8.23 -5.34 -6.98
N PHE A 365 -8.93 -5.50 -8.11
CA PHE A 365 -8.34 -5.79 -9.41
C PHE A 365 -8.89 -4.88 -10.51
N ALA A 366 -8.03 -4.59 -11.49
CA ALA A 366 -8.43 -3.95 -12.74
C ALA A 366 -8.68 -4.99 -13.83
N GLU A 367 -7.80 -5.99 -13.95
CA GLU A 367 -7.87 -7.07 -14.93
C GLU A 367 -7.47 -8.40 -14.30
N ILE A 368 -8.05 -9.49 -14.82
CA ILE A 368 -7.69 -10.89 -14.50
C ILE A 368 -7.65 -11.65 -15.82
N ASP A 369 -6.63 -12.49 -16.04
CA ASP A 369 -6.55 -13.38 -17.20
C ASP A 369 -6.83 -14.84 -16.85
N ARG A 370 -6.77 -15.71 -17.89
CA ARG A 370 -7.04 -17.15 -17.79
C ARG A 370 -6.11 -17.87 -16.81
N GLU A 371 -4.85 -17.43 -16.71
CA GLU A 371 -3.86 -18.03 -15.82
C GLU A 371 -4.03 -17.60 -14.37
N GLY A 372 -4.95 -16.63 -14.11
CA GLY A 372 -5.19 -16.05 -12.80
C GLY A 372 -4.21 -14.95 -12.44
N ASN A 373 -3.49 -14.43 -13.43
CA ASN A 373 -2.71 -13.21 -13.23
C ASN A 373 -3.65 -12.03 -12.97
N VAL A 374 -3.21 -11.10 -12.13
CA VAL A 374 -3.95 -9.87 -11.81
C VAL A 374 -3.14 -8.65 -12.17
N ASN A 375 -3.80 -7.67 -12.77
CA ASN A 375 -3.25 -6.36 -13.06
C ASN A 375 -3.97 -5.27 -12.27
N VAL A 376 -3.18 -4.38 -11.63
CA VAL A 376 -3.62 -3.12 -11.05
C VAL A 376 -2.64 -1.99 -11.36
N SER A 377 -1.51 -2.30 -11.99
CA SER A 377 -0.37 -1.38 -12.09
C SER A 377 -0.32 -0.58 -13.38
N ARG A 378 -0.92 -1.09 -14.47
CA ARG A 378 -0.97 -0.39 -15.76
C ARG A 378 -2.17 -0.84 -16.56
N PHE A 379 -3.11 0.04 -16.84
CA PHE A 379 -4.31 -0.26 -17.62
C PHE A 379 -4.98 1.01 -18.16
N GLY A 380 -5.66 0.89 -19.28
CA GLY A 380 -6.38 2.00 -19.89
C GLY A 380 -5.48 3.16 -20.30
N GLY A 381 -4.24 2.89 -20.71
CA GLY A 381 -3.25 3.89 -21.11
C GLY A 381 -2.61 4.67 -19.95
N ARG A 382 -2.87 4.29 -18.70
CA ARG A 382 -2.35 4.96 -17.50
C ARG A 382 -1.40 4.04 -16.73
N ILE A 383 -0.38 4.65 -16.15
CA ILE A 383 0.52 3.99 -15.21
C ILE A 383 0.04 4.30 -13.81
N ILE A 384 -0.26 3.25 -13.04
CA ILE A 384 -0.69 3.35 -11.64
C ILE A 384 0.46 2.95 -10.70
N GLY A 385 1.07 1.80 -10.96
CA GLY A 385 2.07 1.17 -10.08
C GLY A 385 1.45 0.24 -9.05
N PRO A 386 2.27 -0.60 -8.39
CA PRO A 386 1.78 -1.65 -7.51
C PRO A 386 1.43 -1.17 -6.09
N GLY A 387 2.02 -0.06 -5.61
CA GLY A 387 1.96 0.26 -4.18
C GLY A 387 2.42 -0.93 -3.33
N GLY A 388 1.67 -1.24 -2.28
CA GLY A 388 1.88 -2.44 -1.42
C GLY A 388 1.35 -3.75 -2.00
N PHE A 389 0.66 -3.71 -3.15
CA PHE A 389 -0.09 -4.85 -3.69
C PHE A 389 0.75 -6.10 -3.88
N ILE A 390 1.98 -5.99 -4.42
CA ILE A 390 2.85 -7.16 -4.67
C ILE A 390 3.28 -7.81 -3.35
N ASN A 391 3.76 -7.03 -2.38
CA ASN A 391 4.16 -7.54 -1.06
C ASN A 391 3.01 -8.30 -0.40
N ILE A 392 1.82 -7.67 -0.39
CA ILE A 392 0.63 -8.17 0.31
C ILE A 392 0.09 -9.41 -0.40
N SER A 393 -0.15 -9.33 -1.71
CA SER A 393 -0.78 -10.43 -2.46
C SER A 393 0.13 -11.65 -2.58
N GLN A 394 1.42 -11.45 -2.76
CA GLN A 394 2.37 -12.54 -2.96
C GLN A 394 2.61 -13.34 -1.67
N ASN A 395 2.47 -12.73 -0.49
CA ASN A 395 2.90 -13.32 0.78
C ASN A 395 1.75 -13.67 1.74
N ALA A 396 0.51 -13.22 1.50
CA ALA A 396 -0.64 -13.64 2.29
C ALA A 396 -0.99 -15.11 2.07
N ARG A 397 -1.49 -15.81 3.09
CA ARG A 397 -1.90 -17.22 3.00
C ARG A 397 -3.09 -17.41 2.06
N THR A 398 -4.06 -16.51 2.14
CA THR A 398 -5.20 -16.46 1.23
C THR A 398 -5.35 -15.05 0.69
N VAL A 399 -5.54 -14.94 -0.63
CA VAL A 399 -5.83 -13.67 -1.30
C VAL A 399 -7.23 -13.71 -1.88
N VAL A 400 -8.01 -12.67 -1.61
CA VAL A 400 -9.34 -12.46 -2.16
C VAL A 400 -9.30 -11.19 -3.02
N PHE A 401 -9.23 -11.36 -4.32
CA PHE A 401 -9.33 -10.25 -5.26
C PHE A 401 -10.80 -9.89 -5.46
N SER A 402 -11.14 -8.62 -5.28
CA SER A 402 -12.51 -8.09 -5.28
C SER A 402 -12.67 -6.99 -6.32
N GLY A 403 -13.68 -7.09 -7.17
CA GLY A 403 -13.95 -6.09 -8.19
C GLY A 403 -15.26 -6.33 -8.91
N THR A 404 -15.81 -5.30 -9.57
CA THR A 404 -16.95 -5.48 -10.46
C THR A 404 -16.56 -6.39 -11.62
N PHE A 405 -17.50 -7.19 -12.10
CA PHE A 405 -17.29 -8.12 -13.21
C PHE A 405 -16.83 -7.42 -14.50
N ALA A 406 -17.33 -6.22 -14.72
CA ALA A 406 -16.93 -5.37 -15.84
C ALA A 406 -16.75 -3.92 -15.38
N ALA A 407 -16.08 -3.11 -16.20
CA ALA A 407 -15.87 -1.68 -16.00
C ALA A 407 -16.74 -0.86 -17.00
N GLY A 408 -16.89 0.46 -16.70
CA GLY A 408 -17.73 1.37 -17.48
C GLY A 408 -19.13 1.49 -16.91
N ARG A 409 -19.86 2.55 -17.32
CA ARG A 409 -21.22 2.83 -16.81
C ARG A 409 -22.21 1.70 -17.15
N ASP A 410 -22.05 1.09 -18.31
CA ASP A 410 -22.94 0.02 -18.82
C ASP A 410 -22.29 -1.37 -18.78
N GLY A 411 -21.15 -1.53 -18.09
CA GLY A 411 -20.43 -2.80 -18.02
C GLY A 411 -19.82 -3.23 -19.36
N GLU A 412 -19.42 -2.26 -20.17
CA GLU A 412 -18.98 -2.48 -21.55
C GLU A 412 -17.57 -3.07 -21.67
N ARG A 413 -16.71 -2.79 -20.67
CA ARG A 413 -15.32 -3.23 -20.69
C ARG A 413 -15.12 -4.44 -19.79
N PRO A 414 -14.80 -5.62 -20.35
CA PRO A 414 -14.49 -6.78 -19.54
C PRO A 414 -13.25 -6.53 -18.69
N LYS A 415 -13.27 -7.02 -17.47
CA LYS A 415 -12.10 -7.09 -16.59
C LYS A 415 -11.48 -8.48 -16.54
N LEU A 416 -12.25 -9.49 -16.95
CA LEU A 416 -11.76 -10.84 -17.18
C LEU A 416 -11.35 -10.91 -18.65
N VAL A 417 -10.03 -10.72 -18.90
CA VAL A 417 -9.44 -10.51 -20.23
C VAL A 417 -8.62 -11.72 -20.67
N GLU A 418 -8.31 -11.83 -21.96
CA GLU A 418 -7.50 -12.94 -22.45
C GLU A 418 -6.09 -12.94 -21.88
N ALA A 419 -5.47 -11.75 -21.79
CA ALA A 419 -4.19 -11.51 -21.15
C ALA A 419 -4.21 -10.12 -20.47
N VAL A 420 -3.65 -10.02 -19.28
CA VAL A 420 -3.51 -8.74 -18.57
C VAL A 420 -2.45 -7.86 -19.25
N GLU A 421 -2.65 -6.53 -19.22
CA GLU A 421 -1.68 -5.59 -19.80
C GLU A 421 -0.32 -5.65 -19.07
N GLN A 422 -0.35 -5.85 -17.74
CA GLN A 422 0.85 -5.96 -16.91
C GLN A 422 0.61 -6.93 -15.74
N ILE A 423 1.53 -7.84 -15.46
CA ILE A 423 1.38 -8.81 -14.37
C ILE A 423 1.79 -8.14 -13.05
N THR A 424 0.81 -7.79 -12.20
CA THR A 424 1.06 -7.32 -10.84
C THR A 424 1.03 -8.45 -9.82
N PHE A 425 0.25 -9.52 -10.10
CA PHE A 425 0.23 -10.77 -9.35
C PHE A 425 0.29 -11.94 -10.34
N SER A 426 1.15 -12.91 -10.10
CA SER A 426 1.29 -14.09 -10.95
C SER A 426 0.48 -15.26 -10.40
N GLY A 427 -0.53 -15.69 -11.17
CA GLY A 427 -1.32 -16.87 -10.85
C GLY A 427 -0.48 -18.14 -10.84
N ARG A 428 0.43 -18.31 -11.80
CA ARG A 428 1.34 -19.44 -11.85
C ARG A 428 2.23 -19.52 -10.61
N TYR A 429 2.83 -18.41 -10.19
CA TYR A 429 3.69 -18.41 -9.00
C TYR A 429 2.90 -18.70 -7.72
N ALA A 430 1.65 -18.24 -7.64
CA ALA A 430 0.75 -18.57 -6.54
C ALA A 430 0.40 -20.07 -6.49
N GLN A 431 0.16 -20.70 -7.65
CA GLN A 431 -0.05 -22.16 -7.75
C GLN A 431 1.18 -22.94 -7.28
N GLU A 432 2.37 -22.59 -7.74
CA GLU A 432 3.65 -23.23 -7.36
C GLU A 432 3.87 -23.16 -5.84
N ARG A 433 3.39 -22.11 -5.19
CA ARG A 433 3.47 -21.91 -3.72
C ARG A 433 2.28 -22.51 -2.95
N GLY A 434 1.30 -23.07 -3.63
CA GLY A 434 0.09 -23.61 -2.99
C GLY A 434 -0.79 -22.53 -2.33
N GLN A 435 -0.72 -21.30 -2.80
CA GLN A 435 -1.49 -20.19 -2.25
C GLN A 435 -2.96 -20.28 -2.63
N ARG A 436 -3.86 -20.06 -1.66
CA ARG A 436 -5.30 -20.01 -1.91
C ARG A 436 -5.69 -18.64 -2.47
N VAL A 437 -6.31 -18.62 -3.66
CA VAL A 437 -6.71 -17.39 -4.33
C VAL A 437 -8.17 -17.46 -4.76
N LEU A 438 -8.93 -16.41 -4.45
CA LEU A 438 -10.31 -16.21 -4.89
C LEU A 438 -10.43 -14.90 -5.68
N TYR A 439 -11.34 -14.88 -6.66
CA TYR A 439 -11.71 -13.71 -7.42
C TYR A 439 -13.21 -13.51 -7.27
N VAL A 440 -13.62 -12.42 -6.62
CA VAL A 440 -14.99 -12.16 -6.21
C VAL A 440 -15.55 -10.98 -7.00
N THR A 441 -16.66 -11.23 -7.69
CA THR A 441 -17.46 -10.21 -8.38
C THR A 441 -18.91 -10.26 -7.92
N GLU A 442 -19.72 -9.30 -8.35
CA GLU A 442 -21.16 -9.29 -8.09
C GLU A 442 -21.94 -10.36 -8.88
N ARG A 443 -21.34 -10.94 -9.93
CA ARG A 443 -21.98 -11.94 -10.79
C ARG A 443 -21.50 -13.36 -10.54
N ALA A 444 -20.24 -13.51 -10.22
CA ALA A 444 -19.60 -14.82 -10.13
C ALA A 444 -18.41 -14.79 -9.18
N VAL A 445 -18.08 -15.93 -8.62
CA VAL A 445 -16.86 -16.16 -7.85
C VAL A 445 -16.03 -17.21 -8.56
N PHE A 446 -14.74 -16.92 -8.65
CA PHE A 446 -13.75 -17.84 -9.22
C PHE A 446 -12.69 -18.17 -8.19
N ARG A 447 -12.00 -19.27 -8.39
CA ARG A 447 -10.78 -19.63 -7.63
C ARG A 447 -9.63 -19.93 -8.59
N LEU A 448 -8.42 -19.80 -8.09
CA LEU A 448 -7.25 -20.31 -8.79
C LEU A 448 -7.14 -21.82 -8.55
N SER A 449 -7.09 -22.59 -9.62
CA SER A 449 -6.92 -24.05 -9.63
C SER A 449 -5.72 -24.42 -10.49
N GLU A 450 -5.32 -25.69 -10.51
CA GLU A 450 -4.27 -26.19 -11.42
C GLU A 450 -4.58 -25.92 -12.90
N ARG A 451 -5.83 -25.69 -13.25
CA ARG A 451 -6.29 -25.37 -14.61
C ARG A 451 -6.41 -23.87 -14.88
N GLY A 452 -5.83 -23.02 -14.01
CA GLY A 452 -6.02 -21.57 -14.03
C GLY A 452 -7.31 -21.14 -13.31
N VAL A 453 -7.95 -20.08 -13.81
CA VAL A 453 -9.20 -19.55 -13.23
C VAL A 453 -10.34 -20.53 -13.40
N GLU A 454 -10.98 -20.92 -12.30
CA GLU A 454 -12.11 -21.85 -12.26
C GLU A 454 -13.34 -21.18 -11.64
N LEU A 455 -14.46 -21.19 -12.36
CA LEU A 455 -15.76 -20.68 -11.90
C LEU A 455 -16.34 -21.63 -10.83
N VAL A 456 -16.66 -21.10 -9.65
CA VAL A 456 -17.17 -21.87 -8.51
C VAL A 456 -18.56 -21.45 -8.03
N GLU A 457 -18.93 -20.17 -8.21
CA GLU A 457 -20.25 -19.67 -7.83
C GLU A 457 -20.80 -18.71 -8.90
N ILE A 458 -22.12 -18.70 -9.05
CA ILE A 458 -22.87 -17.77 -9.92
C ILE A 458 -23.95 -17.07 -9.10
N ALA A 459 -24.19 -15.79 -9.35
CA ALA A 459 -25.24 -15.04 -8.69
C ALA A 459 -26.65 -15.58 -9.03
N PRO A 460 -27.62 -15.54 -8.09
CA PRO A 460 -28.97 -16.02 -8.34
C PRO A 460 -29.63 -15.32 -9.54
N GLY A 461 -30.29 -16.07 -10.39
CA GLY A 461 -31.06 -15.56 -11.51
C GLY A 461 -30.27 -15.19 -12.77
N LEU A 462 -28.93 -15.33 -12.75
CA LEU A 462 -28.11 -15.14 -13.94
C LEU A 462 -28.05 -16.42 -14.79
N ASP A 463 -28.02 -16.23 -16.11
CA ASP A 463 -27.73 -17.29 -17.07
C ASP A 463 -26.22 -17.44 -17.25
N LEU A 464 -25.72 -18.67 -17.15
CA LEU A 464 -24.29 -18.97 -17.16
C LEU A 464 -23.62 -18.52 -18.48
N GLU A 465 -24.23 -18.87 -19.61
CA GLU A 465 -23.60 -18.59 -20.91
C GLU A 465 -23.74 -17.10 -21.29
N ARG A 466 -24.93 -16.53 -21.13
CA ARG A 466 -25.20 -15.15 -21.55
C ARG A 466 -24.58 -14.11 -20.61
N ASP A 467 -24.73 -14.28 -19.29
CA ASP A 467 -24.46 -13.23 -18.30
C ASP A 467 -23.07 -13.34 -17.68
N VAL A 468 -22.41 -14.50 -17.81
CA VAL A 468 -21.06 -14.76 -17.28
C VAL A 468 -20.10 -15.08 -18.43
N LEU A 469 -20.19 -16.29 -19.01
CA LEU A 469 -19.18 -16.78 -19.97
C LEU A 469 -19.10 -15.93 -21.25
N GLY A 470 -20.25 -15.49 -21.79
CA GLY A 470 -20.30 -14.62 -22.97
C GLY A 470 -19.84 -13.18 -22.74
N ARG A 471 -19.50 -12.81 -21.50
CA ARG A 471 -19.00 -11.48 -21.09
C ARG A 471 -17.54 -11.48 -20.67
N MET A 472 -16.87 -12.63 -20.77
CA MET A 472 -15.45 -12.81 -20.43
C MET A 472 -14.59 -12.83 -21.69
N GLY A 473 -13.36 -12.36 -21.59
CA GLY A 473 -12.35 -12.45 -22.66
C GLY A 473 -11.78 -13.87 -22.85
N PHE A 474 -12.08 -14.78 -21.91
CA PHE A 474 -11.66 -16.18 -21.97
C PHE A 474 -12.73 -17.10 -21.37
N ARG A 475 -12.68 -18.39 -21.70
CA ARG A 475 -13.54 -19.39 -21.07
C ARG A 475 -12.81 -20.02 -19.88
N PRO A 476 -13.30 -19.83 -18.63
CA PRO A 476 -12.67 -20.42 -17.44
C PRO A 476 -12.95 -21.92 -17.38
N ALA A 477 -12.21 -22.65 -16.55
CA ALA A 477 -12.64 -23.94 -16.07
C ALA A 477 -13.93 -23.79 -15.25
N ILE A 478 -14.80 -24.78 -15.28
CA ILE A 478 -16.03 -24.79 -14.47
C ILE A 478 -15.88 -25.90 -13.41
N ALA A 479 -16.18 -25.57 -12.15
CA ALA A 479 -16.17 -26.55 -11.07
C ALA A 479 -17.18 -27.67 -11.33
N ALA A 480 -16.81 -28.89 -10.96
CA ALA A 480 -17.72 -30.05 -11.08
C ALA A 480 -19.05 -29.84 -10.34
N LYS A 481 -19.01 -29.06 -9.26
CA LYS A 481 -20.20 -28.59 -8.54
C LYS A 481 -20.19 -27.07 -8.54
N LEU A 482 -20.79 -26.48 -9.59
CA LEU A 482 -21.07 -25.04 -9.61
C LEU A 482 -22.21 -24.74 -8.63
N THR A 483 -22.01 -23.76 -7.74
CA THR A 483 -22.99 -23.38 -6.73
C THR A 483 -23.58 -21.99 -7.01
N THR A 484 -24.71 -21.70 -6.40
CA THR A 484 -25.29 -20.36 -6.40
C THR A 484 -24.71 -19.56 -5.24
N MET A 485 -24.37 -18.30 -5.46
CA MET A 485 -23.94 -17.39 -4.39
C MET A 485 -25.04 -17.30 -3.32
N ASP A 486 -24.61 -17.13 -2.05
CA ASP A 486 -25.54 -17.02 -0.93
C ASP A 486 -26.57 -15.91 -1.14
N ALA A 487 -27.86 -16.25 -1.04
CA ALA A 487 -28.95 -15.30 -1.27
C ALA A 487 -28.95 -14.12 -0.29
N ARG A 488 -28.33 -14.26 0.90
CA ARG A 488 -28.20 -13.17 1.90
C ARG A 488 -27.39 -12.00 1.39
N LEU A 489 -26.47 -12.22 0.43
CA LEU A 489 -25.64 -11.17 -0.17
C LEU A 489 -26.46 -10.10 -0.87
N PHE A 490 -27.64 -10.47 -1.40
CA PHE A 490 -28.49 -9.66 -2.27
C PHE A 490 -29.71 -9.08 -1.54
N ARG A 491 -29.80 -9.25 -0.21
CA ARG A 491 -30.93 -8.78 0.60
C ARG A 491 -30.56 -7.53 1.38
N PRO A 492 -31.51 -6.62 1.70
CA PRO A 492 -31.25 -5.45 2.53
C PRO A 492 -30.80 -5.78 3.95
N GLU A 493 -31.34 -6.89 4.51
CA GLU A 493 -31.10 -7.30 5.88
C GLU A 493 -29.65 -7.73 6.10
N PRO A 494 -29.10 -7.62 7.34
CA PRO A 494 -27.82 -8.17 7.72
C PRO A 494 -27.73 -9.67 7.44
N MET A 495 -26.53 -10.15 7.10
CA MET A 495 -26.30 -11.56 6.76
C MET A 495 -26.23 -12.49 7.96
N THR A 496 -26.22 -11.96 9.19
CA THR A 496 -25.92 -12.72 10.41
C THR A 496 -24.52 -13.35 10.41
N LEU A 497 -23.55 -12.63 9.87
CA LEU A 497 -22.16 -13.08 9.72
C LEU A 497 -21.52 -13.46 11.08
N ALA A 498 -21.91 -12.79 12.16
CA ALA A 498 -21.46 -13.11 13.52
C ALA A 498 -21.75 -14.59 13.89
N ARG A 499 -22.92 -15.12 13.51
CA ARG A 499 -23.28 -16.53 13.71
C ARG A 499 -22.40 -17.46 12.88
N ASP A 500 -22.12 -17.09 11.63
CA ASP A 500 -21.28 -17.88 10.74
C ASP A 500 -19.83 -17.92 11.25
N LEU A 501 -19.31 -16.79 11.75
CA LEU A 501 -17.98 -16.73 12.35
C LEU A 501 -17.87 -17.59 13.62
N ALA A 502 -18.88 -17.53 14.50
CA ALA A 502 -18.87 -18.31 15.74
C ALA A 502 -18.79 -19.82 15.49
N ALA A 503 -19.25 -20.30 14.33
CA ALA A 503 -19.19 -21.71 13.94
C ALA A 503 -17.84 -22.09 13.28
N ARG A 504 -16.95 -21.14 13.02
CA ARG A 504 -15.65 -21.38 12.36
C ARG A 504 -14.54 -21.58 13.39
N PRO A 505 -13.53 -22.41 13.06
CA PRO A 505 -12.34 -22.48 13.88
C PRO A 505 -11.64 -21.12 13.94
N ALA A 506 -11.22 -20.73 15.13
CA ALA A 506 -10.41 -19.54 15.31
C ALA A 506 -9.01 -19.74 14.71
N ARG A 507 -8.32 -18.61 14.49
CA ARG A 507 -6.91 -18.60 14.09
C ARG A 507 -6.10 -19.47 15.05
N ALA A 508 -5.38 -20.43 14.51
CA ALA A 508 -4.52 -21.29 15.31
C ALA A 508 -3.39 -20.46 15.95
N GLY A 509 -3.23 -20.60 17.26
CA GLY A 509 -2.09 -20.08 17.98
C GLY A 509 -0.80 -20.87 17.69
N SER A 510 0.29 -20.51 18.38
CA SER A 510 1.51 -21.32 18.32
C SER A 510 1.20 -22.76 18.78
N PRO A 511 1.69 -23.81 18.07
CA PRO A 511 1.54 -25.20 18.53
C PRO A 511 2.04 -25.42 19.96
N ARG A 512 2.96 -24.60 20.44
CA ARG A 512 3.46 -24.66 21.82
C ARG A 512 2.44 -24.22 22.86
N LEU A 513 1.41 -23.43 22.47
CA LEU A 513 0.35 -23.04 23.41
C LEU A 513 -0.48 -24.23 23.86
N ALA A 514 -0.63 -25.26 23.03
CA ALA A 514 -1.29 -26.51 23.44
C ALA A 514 -0.60 -27.20 24.65
N LEU A 515 0.69 -26.90 24.89
CA LEU A 515 1.39 -27.39 26.07
C LEU A 515 0.86 -26.75 27.37
N LEU A 516 0.41 -25.48 27.32
CA LEU A 516 -0.18 -24.82 28.49
C LEU A 516 -1.47 -25.49 28.93
N ASP A 517 -2.31 -25.89 27.95
CA ASP A 517 -3.57 -26.57 28.23
C ASP A 517 -3.30 -27.95 28.90
N ALA A 518 -2.25 -28.64 28.42
CA ALA A 518 -1.79 -29.90 29.02
C ALA A 518 -1.23 -29.73 30.43
N PHE A 519 -0.51 -28.63 30.72
CA PHE A 519 -0.02 -28.31 32.06
C PHE A 519 -1.15 -27.95 33.03
N SER A 520 -2.16 -27.22 32.57
CA SER A 520 -3.34 -26.86 33.37
C SER A 520 -4.18 -28.11 33.73
N ALA A 521 -4.38 -29.00 32.76
CA ALA A 521 -5.10 -30.29 32.98
C ALA A 521 -4.32 -31.26 33.88
N ALA A 522 -3.00 -31.15 33.98
CA ALA A 522 -2.19 -31.99 34.88
C ALA A 522 -2.09 -31.43 36.30
N ALA A 523 -2.51 -30.15 36.49
CA ALA A 523 -2.51 -29.48 37.80
C ALA A 523 -3.86 -29.54 38.54
N GLU A 524 -4.94 -29.94 37.84
CA GLU A 524 -6.24 -30.31 38.38
C GLU A 524 -6.30 -31.81 38.71
#